data_a6a5d6995709261a3fa2376fd606bbd9
#
_entry.id   a6a5d6995709261a3fa2376fd606bbd9
#
_cell.length_a   1.000
_cell.length_b   1.000
_cell.length_c   1.000
_cell.angle_alpha   90.00
_cell.angle_beta   90.00
_cell.angle_gamma   90.00
#
_symmetry.space_group_name_H-M   'P 1'
#
loop_
_entity.id
_entity.type
_entity.pdbx_description
1 polymer ?
#
loop_
_entity_poly.entity_id
_entity_poly.type
_entity_poly.pdbx_seq_one_letter_code
_entity_poly.pdbx_strand_id
1 'polypeptide(L)'
;MTSTIIAILLLITFIGFIAFIMKGGNLMIGFFVMAILWSVIGLIPFDTAIQKVFAEPALNYGPTIIYIVFGSWFGQVLVDSGIAPSISAATNKVGKKRPFFAAILVVLVTSLIFVSAYGVGSVIAIGVILLPILLSVGLPRDLALSIFSLAIGAPMYLNVVLYNQMKAFFPKAHYAGTYLVFGICAMVVQLIVVLALILLNRKKINPANTEQNLAVIGANDDADEIQKVPAITYIIPVIPVAMNMIFKWDAIPGLTLGVLLAMLLTGKLTSNFKDSIKFLNDTIQTSISNIAGLIMFLMALTFFTGAASLNAARFKPIFEALLPHNTLILCLAIGILAPLALFRGPLHVWGAGAATAAVLSGTGLFSDAFMLPLMYTVTLMAVSTDITQSWNVWGLEYMKVDSKAFLKYGVPAMWLVTIINELLVYHFFG
;
A
#
# COMPACT_ATOMS: atom_id res chain seq x y z
N MET A 1 20.44 -27.33 24.97
CA MET A 1 20.39 -25.86 24.99
C MET A 1 19.12 -25.42 25.70
N THR A 2 19.19 -24.49 26.64
CA THR A 2 17.99 -23.95 27.29
C THR A 2 17.16 -23.17 26.28
N SER A 3 15.82 -23.17 26.43
CA SER A 3 14.89 -22.42 25.55
C SER A 3 15.29 -20.93 25.42
N THR A 4 15.83 -20.34 26.48
CA THR A 4 16.31 -18.96 26.52
C THR A 4 17.51 -18.71 25.61
N ILE A 5 18.48 -19.65 25.55
CA ILE A 5 19.65 -19.49 24.65
C ILE A 5 19.20 -19.52 23.20
N ILE A 6 18.27 -20.41 22.84
CA ILE A 6 17.70 -20.48 21.49
C ILE A 6 16.99 -19.15 21.16
N ALA A 7 16.15 -18.63 22.07
CA ALA A 7 15.46 -17.36 21.86
C ALA A 7 16.45 -16.20 21.62
N ILE A 8 17.54 -16.12 22.38
CA ILE A 8 18.58 -15.10 22.21
C ILE A 8 19.25 -15.23 20.82
N LEU A 9 19.60 -16.45 20.40
CA LEU A 9 20.21 -16.67 19.09
C LEU A 9 19.26 -16.29 17.94
N LEU A 10 17.97 -16.62 18.07
CA LEU A 10 16.95 -16.20 17.12
C LEU A 10 16.82 -14.67 17.05
N LEU A 11 16.84 -13.98 18.22
CA LEU A 11 16.81 -12.51 18.26
C LEU A 11 18.06 -11.88 17.62
N ILE A 12 19.24 -12.46 17.81
CA ILE A 12 20.46 -11.98 17.15
C ILE A 12 20.34 -12.08 15.64
N THR A 13 19.86 -13.22 15.12
CA THR A 13 19.63 -13.37 13.67
C THR A 13 18.55 -12.42 13.15
N PHE A 14 17.53 -12.15 13.95
CA PHE A 14 16.48 -11.18 13.64
C PHE A 14 17.02 -9.74 13.53
N ILE A 15 17.84 -9.30 14.48
CA ILE A 15 18.50 -7.99 14.43
C ILE A 15 19.45 -7.92 13.23
N GLY A 16 20.20 -9.00 12.95
CA GLY A 16 21.03 -9.10 11.77
C GLY A 16 20.24 -9.01 10.47
N PHE A 17 19.06 -9.61 10.41
CA PHE A 17 18.15 -9.51 9.27
C PHE A 17 17.66 -8.05 9.08
N ILE A 18 17.24 -7.37 10.15
CA ILE A 18 16.84 -5.96 10.06
C ILE A 18 17.99 -5.12 9.50
N ALA A 19 19.21 -5.28 10.03
CA ALA A 19 20.39 -4.56 9.55
C ALA A 19 20.71 -4.88 8.07
N PHE A 20 20.55 -6.15 7.65
CA PHE A 20 20.72 -6.56 6.25
C PHE A 20 19.73 -5.83 5.32
N ILE A 21 18.44 -5.78 5.69
CA ILE A 21 17.41 -5.10 4.88
C ILE A 21 17.64 -3.60 4.83
N MET A 22 17.99 -2.96 5.96
CA MET A 22 18.26 -1.53 6.00
C MET A 22 19.50 -1.12 5.16
N LYS A 23 20.40 -2.05 4.90
CA LYS A 23 21.55 -1.87 3.98
C LYS A 23 21.20 -2.17 2.50
N GLY A 24 19.94 -2.37 2.17
CA GLY A 24 19.48 -2.64 0.80
C GLY A 24 19.47 -4.13 0.43
N GLY A 25 19.52 -5.03 1.41
CA GLY A 25 19.42 -6.47 1.19
C GLY A 25 18.11 -6.88 0.53
N ASN A 26 18.14 -7.98 -0.25
CA ASN A 26 16.97 -8.51 -0.92
C ASN A 26 16.04 -9.20 0.09
N LEU A 27 14.82 -8.68 0.23
CA LEU A 27 13.80 -9.16 1.18
C LEU A 27 13.41 -10.62 0.93
N MET A 28 13.19 -11.01 -0.32
CA MET A 28 12.77 -12.38 -0.67
C MET A 28 13.84 -13.38 -0.25
N ILE A 29 15.09 -13.14 -0.65
CA ILE A 29 16.22 -14.01 -0.29
C ILE A 29 16.40 -14.01 1.24
N GLY A 30 16.32 -12.85 1.86
CA GLY A 30 16.43 -12.72 3.30
C GLY A 30 15.41 -13.56 4.07
N PHE A 31 14.15 -13.60 3.64
CA PHE A 31 13.12 -14.41 4.29
C PHE A 31 13.30 -15.90 4.04
N PHE A 32 13.74 -16.34 2.85
CA PHE A 32 14.10 -17.75 2.63
C PHE A 32 15.22 -18.18 3.57
N VAL A 33 16.28 -17.38 3.67
CA VAL A 33 17.40 -17.66 4.57
C VAL A 33 16.93 -17.68 6.03
N MET A 34 16.12 -16.72 6.44
CA MET A 34 15.58 -16.66 7.81
C MET A 34 14.67 -17.83 8.14
N ALA A 35 13.84 -18.32 7.20
CA ALA A 35 13.00 -19.50 7.41
C ALA A 35 13.86 -20.74 7.69
N ILE A 36 14.94 -20.93 6.93
CA ILE A 36 15.89 -22.03 7.14
C ILE A 36 16.63 -21.87 8.48
N LEU A 37 17.22 -20.68 8.72
CA LEU A 37 17.96 -20.41 9.95
C LEU A 37 17.11 -20.61 11.19
N TRP A 38 15.86 -20.13 11.19
CA TRP A 38 14.96 -20.25 12.33
C TRP A 38 14.44 -21.68 12.50
N SER A 39 14.39 -22.49 11.45
CA SER A 39 14.12 -23.92 11.55
C SER A 39 15.29 -24.66 12.21
N VAL A 40 16.52 -24.36 11.79
CA VAL A 40 17.74 -25.01 12.32
C VAL A 40 18.03 -24.57 13.76
N ILE A 41 18.11 -23.27 14.02
CA ILE A 41 18.40 -22.71 15.34
C ILE A 41 17.30 -23.07 16.34
N GLY A 42 16.03 -23.04 15.88
CA GLY A 42 14.86 -23.43 16.66
C GLY A 42 14.75 -24.93 16.95
N LEU A 43 15.67 -25.73 16.39
CA LEU A 43 15.66 -27.20 16.50
C LEU A 43 14.32 -27.81 16.09
N ILE A 44 13.70 -27.27 15.02
CA ILE A 44 12.47 -27.82 14.46
C ILE A 44 12.80 -29.13 13.77
N PRO A 45 12.10 -30.25 14.07
CA PRO A 45 12.32 -31.53 13.39
C PRO A 45 12.18 -31.39 11.87
N PHE A 46 13.00 -32.07 11.10
CA PHE A 46 13.08 -31.90 9.65
C PHE A 46 11.72 -32.08 8.96
N ASP A 47 10.99 -33.18 9.26
CA ASP A 47 9.67 -33.41 8.68
C ASP A 47 8.65 -32.31 9.04
N THR A 48 8.73 -31.81 10.28
CA THR A 48 7.90 -30.67 10.72
C THR A 48 8.26 -29.39 9.95
N ALA A 49 9.55 -29.15 9.71
CA ALA A 49 10.00 -28.01 8.94
C ALA A 49 9.48 -28.10 7.49
N ILE A 50 9.62 -29.25 6.83
CA ILE A 50 9.10 -29.43 5.47
C ILE A 50 7.60 -29.17 5.40
N GLN A 51 6.81 -29.71 6.32
CA GLN A 51 5.35 -29.57 6.28
C GLN A 51 4.89 -28.18 6.77
N LYS A 52 5.31 -27.77 7.98
CA LYS A 52 4.73 -26.59 8.66
C LYS A 52 5.45 -25.28 8.38
N VAL A 53 6.68 -25.33 7.87
CA VAL A 53 7.41 -24.11 7.47
C VAL A 53 7.27 -23.87 5.97
N PHE A 54 7.35 -24.89 5.12
CA PHE A 54 7.39 -24.73 3.67
C PHE A 54 6.08 -25.12 2.98
N ALA A 55 5.53 -26.31 3.20
CA ALA A 55 4.40 -26.81 2.42
C ALA A 55 3.06 -26.15 2.81
N GLU A 56 2.65 -26.28 4.06
CA GLU A 56 1.36 -25.74 4.55
C GLU A 56 1.22 -24.22 4.38
N PRO A 57 2.24 -23.38 4.74
CA PRO A 57 2.13 -21.95 4.54
C PRO A 57 1.98 -21.54 3.07
N ALA A 58 2.69 -22.22 2.15
CA ALA A 58 2.56 -21.99 0.72
C ALA A 58 1.14 -22.27 0.21
N LEU A 59 0.56 -23.41 0.60
CA LEU A 59 -0.79 -23.80 0.20
C LEU A 59 -1.85 -22.87 0.80
N ASN A 60 -1.71 -22.53 2.07
CA ASN A 60 -2.64 -21.64 2.77
C ASN A 60 -2.61 -20.19 2.24
N TYR A 61 -1.52 -19.80 1.59
CA TYR A 61 -1.39 -18.46 0.99
C TYR A 61 -2.06 -18.33 -0.39
N GLY A 62 -2.43 -19.43 -1.03
CA GLY A 62 -3.07 -19.45 -2.34
C GLY A 62 -4.23 -18.47 -2.51
N PRO A 63 -5.24 -18.45 -1.60
CA PRO A 63 -6.34 -17.49 -1.67
C PRO A 63 -5.89 -16.02 -1.70
N THR A 64 -4.88 -15.66 -0.91
CA THR A 64 -4.34 -14.30 -0.88
C THR A 64 -3.70 -13.90 -2.21
N ILE A 65 -2.98 -14.82 -2.86
CA ILE A 65 -2.42 -14.58 -4.21
C ILE A 65 -3.53 -14.27 -5.20
N ILE A 66 -4.65 -14.98 -5.15
CA ILE A 66 -5.79 -14.75 -6.03
C ILE A 66 -6.36 -13.33 -5.84
N TYR A 67 -6.54 -12.87 -4.61
CA TYR A 67 -6.97 -11.49 -4.33
C TYR A 67 -6.00 -10.45 -4.90
N ILE A 68 -4.69 -10.67 -4.76
CA ILE A 68 -3.66 -9.77 -5.29
C ILE A 68 -3.71 -9.73 -6.82
N VAL A 69 -3.84 -10.88 -7.47
CA VAL A 69 -3.94 -10.98 -8.94
C VAL A 69 -5.17 -10.23 -9.45
N PHE A 70 -6.36 -10.52 -8.91
CA PHE A 70 -7.60 -9.88 -9.36
C PHE A 70 -7.61 -8.37 -9.09
N GLY A 71 -7.09 -7.91 -7.96
CA GLY A 71 -7.00 -6.50 -7.65
C GLY A 71 -6.00 -5.75 -8.55
N SER A 72 -4.84 -6.35 -8.85
CA SER A 72 -3.88 -5.80 -9.80
C SER A 72 -4.44 -5.75 -11.21
N TRP A 73 -5.13 -6.81 -11.65
CA TRP A 73 -5.80 -6.85 -12.94
C TRP A 73 -6.88 -5.78 -13.07
N PHE A 74 -7.73 -5.62 -12.07
CA PHE A 74 -8.73 -4.54 -12.05
C PHE A 74 -8.08 -3.16 -12.18
N GLY A 75 -7.00 -2.90 -11.43
CA GLY A 75 -6.23 -1.66 -11.55
C GLY A 75 -5.68 -1.43 -12.97
N GLN A 76 -5.13 -2.48 -13.60
CA GLN A 76 -4.63 -2.41 -14.98
C GLN A 76 -5.77 -2.13 -15.98
N VAL A 77 -6.93 -2.78 -15.82
CA VAL A 77 -8.11 -2.52 -16.66
C VAL A 77 -8.58 -1.08 -16.54
N LEU A 78 -8.60 -0.48 -15.35
CA LEU A 78 -8.95 0.94 -15.19
C LEU A 78 -8.02 1.86 -15.96
N VAL A 79 -6.73 1.53 -16.04
CA VAL A 79 -5.74 2.29 -16.80
C VAL A 79 -5.94 2.09 -18.30
N ASP A 80 -5.92 0.86 -18.78
CA ASP A 80 -5.89 0.53 -20.22
C ASP A 80 -7.24 0.74 -20.93
N SER A 81 -8.34 0.74 -20.16
CA SER A 81 -9.66 1.14 -20.68
C SER A 81 -9.84 2.65 -20.83
N GLY A 82 -8.88 3.45 -20.35
CA GLY A 82 -8.95 4.91 -20.36
C GLY A 82 -9.78 5.54 -19.24
N ILE A 83 -10.34 4.75 -18.32
CA ILE A 83 -11.17 5.26 -17.20
C ILE A 83 -10.33 6.13 -16.28
N ALA A 84 -9.24 5.60 -15.75
CA ALA A 84 -8.39 6.34 -14.83
C ALA A 84 -7.73 7.57 -15.49
N PRO A 85 -7.19 7.49 -16.72
CA PRO A 85 -6.76 8.67 -17.47
C PRO A 85 -7.86 9.71 -17.70
N SER A 86 -9.08 9.29 -18.04
CA SER A 86 -10.20 10.21 -18.29
C SER A 86 -10.68 10.93 -17.02
N ILE A 87 -10.74 10.23 -15.86
CA ILE A 87 -11.02 10.86 -14.56
C ILE A 87 -9.97 11.92 -14.26
N SER A 88 -8.70 11.60 -14.48
CA SER A 88 -7.58 12.50 -14.26
C SER A 88 -7.66 13.75 -15.17
N ALA A 89 -7.94 13.55 -16.47
CA ALA A 89 -8.06 14.65 -17.43
C ALA A 89 -9.25 15.58 -17.17
N ALA A 90 -10.37 15.06 -16.64
CA ALA A 90 -11.51 15.88 -16.24
C ALA A 90 -11.13 16.93 -15.19
N THR A 91 -10.11 16.64 -14.39
CA THR A 91 -9.57 17.55 -13.36
C THR A 91 -8.89 18.77 -13.97
N ASN A 92 -8.23 18.62 -15.12
CA ASN A 92 -7.48 19.69 -15.79
C ASN A 92 -8.37 20.86 -16.23
N LYS A 93 -9.60 20.59 -16.66
CA LYS A 93 -10.57 21.63 -17.10
C LYS A 93 -10.94 22.60 -15.97
N VAL A 94 -10.94 22.13 -14.70
CA VAL A 94 -11.26 22.93 -13.52
C VAL A 94 -10.04 23.75 -13.10
N GLY A 95 -8.83 23.24 -13.31
CA GLY A 95 -7.56 23.81 -12.83
C GLY A 95 -7.25 25.21 -13.38
N LYS A 96 -7.51 25.44 -14.66
CA LYS A 96 -7.19 26.70 -15.35
C LYS A 96 -7.85 27.94 -14.73
N LYS A 97 -8.98 27.79 -14.03
CA LYS A 97 -9.72 28.92 -13.44
C LYS A 97 -9.52 29.11 -11.92
N ARG A 98 -9.17 28.05 -11.20
CA ARG A 98 -9.08 28.03 -9.73
C ARG A 98 -7.97 27.09 -9.25
N PRO A 99 -6.70 27.51 -9.20
CA PRO A 99 -5.54 26.66 -8.92
C PRO A 99 -5.66 25.86 -7.62
N PHE A 100 -6.12 26.50 -6.56
CA PHE A 100 -6.30 25.85 -5.25
C PHE A 100 -7.33 24.72 -5.29
N PHE A 101 -8.48 24.95 -5.95
CA PHE A 101 -9.50 23.91 -6.10
C PHE A 101 -9.04 22.77 -6.99
N ALA A 102 -8.20 23.04 -7.98
CA ALA A 102 -7.63 21.99 -8.81
C ALA A 102 -6.70 21.08 -8.03
N ALA A 103 -5.88 21.61 -7.14
CA ALA A 103 -5.03 20.80 -6.27
C ALA A 103 -5.86 19.88 -5.35
N ILE A 104 -6.96 20.41 -4.77
CA ILE A 104 -7.91 19.61 -3.98
C ILE A 104 -8.55 18.52 -4.85
N LEU A 105 -8.98 18.87 -6.06
CA LEU A 105 -9.63 17.91 -6.96
C LEU A 105 -8.66 16.81 -7.38
N VAL A 106 -7.39 17.12 -7.65
CA VAL A 106 -6.35 16.10 -7.91
C VAL A 106 -6.21 15.14 -6.74
N VAL A 107 -6.19 15.62 -5.50
CA VAL A 107 -6.14 14.77 -4.30
C VAL A 107 -7.33 13.83 -4.24
N LEU A 108 -8.55 14.35 -4.42
CA LEU A 108 -9.77 13.54 -4.36
C LEU A 108 -9.84 12.51 -5.49
N VAL A 109 -9.46 12.92 -6.72
CA VAL A 109 -9.43 12.03 -7.89
C VAL A 109 -8.37 10.95 -7.73
N THR A 110 -7.17 11.30 -7.27
CA THR A 110 -6.12 10.31 -6.97
C THR A 110 -6.65 9.29 -5.97
N SER A 111 -7.24 9.75 -4.87
CA SER A 111 -7.78 8.88 -3.83
C SER A 111 -8.91 8.00 -4.36
N LEU A 112 -9.82 8.54 -5.19
CA LEU A 112 -10.90 7.77 -5.80
C LEU A 112 -10.37 6.61 -6.66
N ILE A 113 -9.37 6.87 -7.49
CA ILE A 113 -8.78 5.86 -8.37
C ILE A 113 -8.09 4.77 -7.54
N PHE A 114 -7.29 5.16 -6.55
CA PHE A 114 -6.48 4.23 -5.76
C PHE A 114 -7.24 3.51 -4.64
N VAL A 115 -8.55 3.75 -4.46
CA VAL A 115 -9.40 2.89 -3.61
C VAL A 115 -9.29 1.42 -4.03
N SER A 116 -9.21 1.16 -5.34
CA SER A 116 -9.14 -0.19 -5.89
C SER A 116 -7.95 -0.42 -6.83
N ALA A 117 -7.40 0.63 -7.45
CA ALA A 117 -6.18 0.51 -8.25
C ALA A 117 -4.97 0.25 -7.35
N TYR A 118 -4.02 -0.54 -7.87
CA TYR A 118 -2.80 -0.90 -7.15
C TYR A 118 -1.63 -1.11 -8.13
N GLY A 119 -0.43 -0.90 -7.62
CA GLY A 119 0.81 -1.22 -8.30
C GLY A 119 1.52 -0.02 -8.93
N VAL A 120 2.83 -0.18 -9.17
CA VAL A 120 3.72 0.87 -9.68
C VAL A 120 3.26 1.34 -11.07
N GLY A 121 2.82 0.41 -11.94
CA GLY A 121 2.33 0.74 -13.28
C GLY A 121 1.14 1.70 -13.24
N SER A 122 0.15 1.43 -12.37
CA SER A 122 -1.00 2.33 -12.18
C SER A 122 -0.58 3.71 -11.67
N VAL A 123 0.37 3.76 -10.72
CA VAL A 123 0.88 5.05 -10.21
C VAL A 123 1.58 5.85 -11.30
N ILE A 124 2.41 5.20 -12.14
CA ILE A 124 3.09 5.84 -13.26
C ILE A 124 2.06 6.38 -14.27
N ALA A 125 1.14 5.55 -14.72
CA ALA A 125 0.14 5.92 -15.74
C ALA A 125 -0.74 7.10 -15.29
N ILE A 126 -1.10 7.17 -14.01
CA ILE A 126 -1.90 8.26 -13.45
C ILE A 126 -1.02 9.46 -13.11
N GLY A 127 0.19 9.23 -12.62
CA GLY A 127 1.12 10.26 -12.20
C GLY A 127 1.60 11.14 -13.36
N VAL A 128 1.87 10.56 -14.55
CA VAL A 128 2.25 11.34 -15.73
C VAL A 128 1.16 12.30 -16.21
N ILE A 129 -0.09 12.09 -15.77
CA ILE A 129 -1.22 12.99 -16.07
C ILE A 129 -1.45 13.99 -14.93
N LEU A 130 -1.50 13.51 -13.69
CA LEU A 130 -1.90 14.34 -12.55
C LEU A 130 -0.79 15.25 -12.00
N LEU A 131 0.47 14.81 -12.07
CA LEU A 131 1.59 15.64 -11.62
C LEU A 131 1.77 16.91 -12.47
N PRO A 132 1.72 16.86 -13.83
CA PRO A 132 1.69 18.06 -14.65
C PRO A 132 0.53 19.01 -14.31
N ILE A 133 -0.66 18.48 -13.95
CA ILE A 133 -1.79 19.31 -13.53
C ILE A 133 -1.48 20.07 -12.24
N LEU A 134 -0.88 19.40 -11.25
CA LEU A 134 -0.43 20.06 -10.02
C LEU A 134 0.62 21.14 -10.29
N LEU A 135 1.52 20.92 -11.24
CA LEU A 135 2.51 21.92 -11.65
C LEU A 135 1.86 23.08 -12.41
N SER A 136 0.90 22.79 -13.30
CA SER A 136 0.19 23.81 -14.08
C SER A 136 -0.63 24.79 -13.23
N VAL A 137 -1.01 24.38 -12.03
CA VAL A 137 -1.66 25.27 -11.04
C VAL A 137 -0.66 26.04 -10.17
N GLY A 138 0.65 25.85 -10.41
CA GLY A 138 1.72 26.62 -9.78
C GLY A 138 2.26 26.02 -8.48
N LEU A 139 2.02 24.74 -8.18
CA LEU A 139 2.66 24.08 -7.03
C LEU A 139 4.15 23.85 -7.29
N PRO A 140 5.02 24.06 -6.28
CA PRO A 140 6.40 23.59 -6.33
C PRO A 140 6.46 22.06 -6.50
N ARG A 141 7.45 21.57 -7.24
CA ARG A 141 7.58 20.13 -7.59
C ARG A 141 7.63 19.21 -6.40
N ASP A 142 8.37 19.58 -5.36
CA ASP A 142 8.51 18.83 -4.11
C ASP A 142 7.18 18.71 -3.35
N LEU A 143 6.44 19.79 -3.27
CA LEU A 143 5.11 19.82 -2.65
C LEU A 143 4.09 19.03 -3.49
N ALA A 144 4.11 19.19 -4.82
CA ALA A 144 3.21 18.48 -5.74
C ALA A 144 3.40 16.96 -5.66
N LEU A 145 4.66 16.49 -5.67
CA LEU A 145 4.96 15.06 -5.52
C LEU A 145 4.52 14.54 -4.15
N SER A 146 4.80 15.29 -3.07
CA SER A 146 4.39 14.89 -1.72
C SER A 146 2.87 14.79 -1.60
N ILE A 147 2.12 15.77 -2.11
CA ILE A 147 0.65 15.75 -2.13
C ILE A 147 0.13 14.54 -2.92
N PHE A 148 0.69 14.26 -4.10
CA PHE A 148 0.28 13.14 -4.92
C PHE A 148 0.53 11.79 -4.21
N SER A 149 1.72 11.59 -3.63
CA SER A 149 2.05 10.36 -2.91
C SER A 149 1.17 10.16 -1.67
N LEU A 150 0.90 11.23 -0.91
CA LEU A 150 -0.03 11.19 0.23
C LEU A 150 -1.47 10.90 -0.21
N ALA A 151 -1.90 11.42 -1.36
CA ALA A 151 -3.22 11.16 -1.91
C ALA A 151 -3.39 9.71 -2.39
N ILE A 152 -2.32 9.06 -2.87
CA ILE A 152 -2.30 7.62 -3.15
C ILE A 152 -2.45 6.82 -1.85
N GLY A 153 -1.72 7.20 -0.79
CA GLY A 153 -1.72 6.49 0.48
C GLY A 153 -3.06 6.54 1.22
N ALA A 154 -3.84 7.61 1.06
CA ALA A 154 -5.10 7.79 1.79
C ALA A 154 -6.13 6.66 1.55
N PRO A 155 -6.46 6.25 0.32
CA PRO A 155 -7.41 5.18 0.08
C PRO A 155 -6.85 3.77 0.34
N MET A 156 -5.55 3.63 0.60
CA MET A 156 -4.94 2.33 0.85
C MET A 156 -5.52 1.62 2.07
N TYR A 157 -6.06 2.34 3.06
CA TYR A 157 -6.82 1.75 4.17
C TYR A 157 -8.02 0.92 3.70
N LEU A 158 -8.60 1.25 2.54
CA LEU A 158 -9.74 0.55 1.93
C LEU A 158 -9.33 -0.36 0.77
N ASN A 159 -8.07 -0.31 0.33
CA ASN A 159 -7.62 -1.09 -0.80
C ASN A 159 -7.55 -2.59 -0.46
N VAL A 160 -8.40 -3.37 -1.12
CA VAL A 160 -8.55 -4.80 -0.84
C VAL A 160 -7.29 -5.60 -1.16
N VAL A 161 -6.49 -5.13 -2.14
CA VAL A 161 -5.23 -5.81 -2.51
C VAL A 161 -4.21 -5.71 -1.39
N LEU A 162 -4.02 -4.49 -0.86
CA LEU A 162 -3.10 -4.28 0.26
C LEU A 162 -3.60 -4.94 1.54
N TYR A 163 -4.89 -4.87 1.81
CA TYR A 163 -5.47 -5.56 2.96
C TYR A 163 -5.15 -7.06 2.91
N ASN A 164 -5.35 -7.71 1.75
CA ASN A 164 -5.06 -9.13 1.61
C ASN A 164 -3.55 -9.47 1.71
N GLN A 165 -2.67 -8.53 1.35
CA GLN A 165 -1.24 -8.68 1.66
C GLN A 165 -0.99 -8.68 3.17
N MET A 166 -1.70 -7.85 3.94
CA MET A 166 -1.62 -7.85 5.41
C MET A 166 -2.15 -9.13 6.05
N LYS A 167 -3.13 -9.80 5.43
CA LYS A 167 -3.61 -11.12 5.88
C LYS A 167 -2.55 -12.21 5.86
N ALA A 168 -1.45 -12.05 5.12
CA ALA A 168 -0.32 -12.96 5.20
C ALA A 168 0.30 -13.01 6.61
N PHE A 169 0.20 -11.90 7.36
CA PHE A 169 0.70 -11.79 8.73
C PHE A 169 -0.38 -12.07 9.78
N PHE A 170 -1.63 -11.71 9.46
CA PHE A 170 -2.78 -11.72 10.38
C PHE A 170 -3.97 -12.42 9.72
N PRO A 171 -3.93 -13.76 9.55
CA PRO A 171 -4.87 -14.51 8.71
C PRO A 171 -6.31 -14.52 9.23
N LYS A 172 -6.52 -14.30 10.54
CA LYS A 172 -7.85 -14.29 11.16
C LYS A 172 -8.54 -12.91 11.09
N ALA A 173 -7.88 -11.89 10.52
CA ALA A 173 -8.52 -10.59 10.32
C ALA A 173 -9.53 -10.66 9.16
N HIS A 174 -10.61 -9.87 9.25
CA HIS A 174 -11.70 -9.84 8.27
C HIS A 174 -11.87 -8.47 7.64
N TYR A 175 -11.90 -8.41 6.30
CA TYR A 175 -12.19 -7.21 5.51
C TYR A 175 -13.69 -6.97 5.47
N ALA A 176 -14.27 -6.60 6.59
CA ALA A 176 -15.71 -6.31 6.71
C ALA A 176 -16.02 -5.53 8.01
N GLY A 177 -17.25 -5.03 8.13
CA GLY A 177 -17.77 -4.47 9.37
C GLY A 177 -16.88 -3.35 9.94
N THR A 178 -16.40 -3.55 11.18
CA THR A 178 -15.61 -2.58 11.93
C THR A 178 -14.36 -2.13 11.18
N TYR A 179 -13.67 -3.04 10.46
CA TYR A 179 -12.48 -2.66 9.69
C TYR A 179 -12.80 -1.65 8.58
N LEU A 180 -13.89 -1.82 7.85
CA LEU A 180 -14.27 -0.88 6.78
C LEU A 180 -14.60 0.50 7.33
N VAL A 181 -15.30 0.57 8.48
CA VAL A 181 -15.58 1.85 9.15
C VAL A 181 -14.29 2.51 9.59
N PHE A 182 -13.38 1.77 10.23
CA PHE A 182 -12.04 2.24 10.56
C PHE A 182 -11.31 2.75 9.33
N GLY A 183 -11.28 1.99 8.25
CA GLY A 183 -10.58 2.35 7.00
C GLY A 183 -11.11 3.65 6.39
N ILE A 184 -12.43 3.88 6.42
CA ILE A 184 -13.04 5.15 5.98
C ILE A 184 -12.59 6.29 6.89
N CYS A 185 -12.66 6.13 8.21
CA CYS A 185 -12.22 7.16 9.15
C CYS A 185 -10.74 7.50 8.96
N ALA A 186 -9.88 6.49 8.85
CA ALA A 186 -8.45 6.66 8.66
C ALA A 186 -8.10 7.35 7.32
N MET A 187 -8.80 6.98 6.23
CA MET A 187 -8.69 7.66 4.94
C MET A 187 -9.08 9.14 5.06
N VAL A 188 -10.20 9.44 5.71
CA VAL A 188 -10.68 10.82 5.89
C VAL A 188 -9.69 11.65 6.71
N VAL A 189 -9.11 11.10 7.78
CA VAL A 189 -8.05 11.76 8.56
C VAL A 189 -6.88 12.12 7.65
N GLN A 190 -6.39 11.17 6.85
CA GLN A 190 -5.27 11.43 5.94
C GLN A 190 -5.63 12.50 4.90
N LEU A 191 -6.82 12.43 4.29
CA LEU A 191 -7.29 13.45 3.34
C LEU A 191 -7.35 14.84 3.97
N ILE A 192 -7.87 14.97 5.20
CA ILE A 192 -7.91 16.25 5.93
C ILE A 192 -6.49 16.79 6.11
N VAL A 193 -5.54 15.96 6.50
CA VAL A 193 -4.14 16.40 6.68
C VAL A 193 -3.51 16.81 5.35
N VAL A 194 -3.78 16.10 4.25
CA VAL A 194 -3.30 16.48 2.91
C VAL A 194 -3.90 17.82 2.47
N LEU A 195 -5.19 18.03 2.69
CA LEU A 195 -5.86 19.31 2.40
C LEU A 195 -5.30 20.44 3.27
N ALA A 196 -5.04 20.18 4.54
CA ALA A 196 -4.38 21.13 5.43
C ALA A 196 -2.96 21.47 4.95
N LEU A 197 -2.20 20.48 4.46
CA LEU A 197 -0.87 20.70 3.88
C LEU A 197 -0.94 21.64 2.67
N ILE A 198 -1.93 21.50 1.79
CA ILE A 198 -2.16 22.41 0.66
C ILE A 198 -2.48 23.83 1.17
N LEU A 199 -3.39 23.95 2.15
CA LEU A 199 -3.81 25.23 2.74
C LEU A 199 -2.64 25.95 3.39
N LEU A 200 -1.83 25.27 4.19
CA LEU A 200 -0.68 25.84 4.88
C LEU A 200 0.40 26.34 3.90
N ASN A 201 0.50 25.71 2.73
CA ASN A 201 1.46 26.05 1.70
C ASN A 201 0.86 26.89 0.54
N ARG A 202 -0.37 27.39 0.68
CA ARG A 202 -1.04 28.16 -0.38
C ARG A 202 -0.24 29.35 -0.91
N LYS A 203 0.58 29.98 -0.07
CA LYS A 203 1.46 31.09 -0.46
C LYS A 203 2.60 30.67 -1.40
N LYS A 204 2.91 29.38 -1.49
CA LYS A 204 3.93 28.82 -2.39
C LYS A 204 3.36 28.47 -3.77
N ILE A 205 2.03 28.47 -3.92
CA ILE A 205 1.36 28.26 -5.19
C ILE A 205 1.52 29.52 -6.02
N ASN A 206 2.40 29.46 -7.02
CA ASN A 206 2.72 30.60 -7.87
C ASN A 206 2.63 30.21 -9.35
N PRO A 207 1.61 30.67 -10.09
CA PRO A 207 1.46 30.38 -11.51
C PRO A 207 2.65 30.81 -12.38
N ALA A 208 3.45 31.79 -11.93
CA ALA A 208 4.64 32.24 -12.68
C ALA A 208 5.73 31.14 -12.83
N ASN A 209 5.73 30.13 -11.95
CA ASN A 209 6.69 29.01 -11.99
C ASN A 209 6.24 27.85 -12.88
N THR A 210 5.04 27.95 -13.47
CA THR A 210 4.41 26.84 -14.20
C THR A 210 5.25 26.37 -15.40
N GLU A 211 5.63 27.29 -16.28
CA GLU A 211 6.41 26.94 -17.49
C GLU A 211 7.76 26.29 -17.13
N GLN A 212 8.47 26.86 -16.17
CA GLN A 212 9.74 26.32 -15.72
C GLN A 212 9.59 24.92 -15.11
N ASN A 213 8.55 24.69 -14.30
CA ASN A 213 8.29 23.40 -13.67
C ASN A 213 7.90 22.32 -14.70
N LEU A 214 7.06 22.67 -15.69
CA LEU A 214 6.66 21.75 -16.77
C LEU A 214 7.82 21.41 -17.68
N ALA A 215 8.66 22.37 -18.04
CA ALA A 215 9.85 22.14 -18.87
C ALA A 215 10.82 21.13 -18.25
N VAL A 216 10.96 21.12 -16.92
CA VAL A 216 11.85 20.18 -16.21
C VAL A 216 11.43 18.72 -16.38
N ILE A 217 10.13 18.46 -16.44
CA ILE A 217 9.58 17.10 -16.57
C ILE A 217 9.33 16.69 -18.03
N GLY A 218 9.65 17.58 -19.00
CA GLY A 218 9.43 17.33 -20.42
C GLY A 218 7.94 17.15 -20.80
N ALA A 219 7.03 17.69 -19.98
CA ALA A 219 5.61 17.63 -20.28
C ALA A 219 5.30 18.64 -21.40
N ASN A 220 5.07 18.11 -22.59
CA ASN A 220 4.45 18.82 -23.68
C ASN A 220 2.93 18.83 -23.51
N ASP A 221 2.23 19.77 -24.16
CA ASP A 221 0.76 19.95 -24.13
C ASP A 221 -0.05 18.75 -24.70
N ASP A 222 0.55 17.57 -24.89
CA ASP A 222 -0.06 16.36 -25.46
C ASP A 222 -1.19 15.73 -24.61
N ALA A 223 -1.66 16.44 -23.58
CA ALA A 223 -2.83 16.02 -22.78
C ALA A 223 -4.16 15.99 -23.58
N ASP A 224 -4.14 16.35 -24.87
CA ASP A 224 -5.34 16.39 -25.70
C ASP A 224 -5.76 15.05 -26.30
N GLU A 225 -4.93 14.00 -26.28
CA GLU A 225 -5.25 12.68 -26.87
C GLU A 225 -5.81 11.64 -25.87
N ILE A 226 -6.18 12.05 -24.66
CA ILE A 226 -6.74 11.11 -23.68
C ILE A 226 -8.11 10.63 -24.18
N GLN A 227 -8.23 9.32 -24.40
CA GLN A 227 -9.50 8.68 -24.79
C GLN A 227 -10.61 9.06 -23.80
N LYS A 228 -11.60 9.82 -24.25
CA LYS A 228 -12.75 10.20 -23.42
C LYS A 228 -13.67 9.01 -23.28
N VAL A 229 -13.93 8.63 -22.03
CA VAL A 229 -14.90 7.59 -21.69
C VAL A 229 -16.18 8.21 -21.09
N PRO A 230 -17.32 7.52 -21.13
CA PRO A 230 -18.56 8.01 -20.51
C PRO A 230 -18.39 8.32 -19.01
N ALA A 231 -18.92 9.44 -18.54
CA ALA A 231 -18.75 9.87 -17.15
C ALA A 231 -19.27 8.85 -16.10
N ILE A 232 -20.24 7.99 -16.49
CA ILE A 232 -20.74 6.91 -15.63
C ILE A 232 -19.63 5.93 -15.21
N THR A 233 -18.56 5.80 -16.01
CA THR A 233 -17.43 4.93 -15.70
C THR A 233 -16.61 5.39 -14.50
N TYR A 234 -16.76 6.66 -14.09
CA TYR A 234 -16.01 7.23 -12.98
C TYR A 234 -16.38 6.62 -11.62
N ILE A 235 -17.52 5.91 -11.53
CA ILE A 235 -17.92 5.20 -10.31
C ILE A 235 -17.24 3.82 -10.20
N ILE A 236 -16.72 3.26 -11.30
CA ILE A 236 -16.20 1.88 -11.36
C ILE A 236 -15.09 1.62 -10.30
N PRO A 237 -14.14 2.52 -10.03
CA PRO A 237 -13.13 2.30 -9.00
C PRO A 237 -13.70 2.03 -7.59
N VAL A 238 -14.90 2.50 -7.30
CA VAL A 238 -15.55 2.35 -5.98
C VAL A 238 -16.40 1.07 -5.90
N ILE A 239 -16.78 0.49 -7.03
CA ILE A 239 -17.71 -0.66 -7.08
C ILE A 239 -17.27 -1.82 -6.18
N PRO A 240 -16.02 -2.32 -6.20
CA PRO A 240 -15.64 -3.47 -5.37
C PRO A 240 -15.88 -3.24 -3.88
N VAL A 241 -15.53 -2.05 -3.38
CA VAL A 241 -15.75 -1.67 -1.98
C VAL A 241 -17.24 -1.51 -1.68
N ALA A 242 -18.00 -0.86 -2.57
CA ALA A 242 -19.45 -0.67 -2.41
C ALA A 242 -20.18 -2.02 -2.38
N MET A 243 -19.83 -2.97 -3.25
CA MET A 243 -20.42 -4.31 -3.26
C MET A 243 -20.15 -5.07 -1.95
N ASN A 244 -18.95 -4.95 -1.40
CA ASN A 244 -18.65 -5.53 -0.10
C ASN A 244 -19.46 -4.88 1.03
N MET A 245 -19.56 -3.55 1.07
CA MET A 245 -20.27 -2.82 2.12
C MET A 245 -21.78 -3.09 2.10
N ILE A 246 -22.39 -3.07 0.92
CA ILE A 246 -23.86 -3.13 0.76
C ILE A 246 -24.34 -4.60 0.76
N PHE A 247 -23.72 -5.44 -0.05
CA PHE A 247 -24.17 -6.81 -0.30
C PHE A 247 -23.34 -7.88 0.42
N LYS A 248 -22.28 -7.48 1.16
CA LYS A 248 -21.35 -8.38 1.83
C LYS A 248 -20.66 -9.36 0.86
N TRP A 249 -20.51 -8.95 -0.40
CA TRP A 249 -19.79 -9.76 -1.38
C TRP A 249 -18.32 -9.89 -1.00
N ASP A 250 -17.76 -11.03 -1.35
CA ASP A 250 -16.30 -11.17 -1.39
C ASP A 250 -15.69 -10.21 -2.42
N ALA A 251 -14.42 -9.88 -2.26
CA ALA A 251 -13.75 -8.91 -3.12
C ALA A 251 -13.66 -9.38 -4.59
N ILE A 252 -13.44 -10.67 -4.84
CA ILE A 252 -13.24 -11.21 -6.19
C ILE A 252 -14.46 -10.99 -7.09
N PRO A 253 -15.70 -11.33 -6.69
CA PRO A 253 -16.90 -10.97 -7.45
C PRO A 253 -17.04 -9.48 -7.72
N GLY A 254 -16.74 -8.63 -6.73
CA GLY A 254 -16.79 -7.17 -6.88
C GLY A 254 -15.77 -6.64 -7.89
N LEU A 255 -14.54 -7.13 -7.84
CA LEU A 255 -13.48 -6.79 -8.79
C LEU A 255 -13.80 -7.28 -10.20
N THR A 256 -14.31 -8.53 -10.33
CA THR A 256 -14.74 -9.11 -11.62
C THR A 256 -15.87 -8.29 -12.25
N LEU A 257 -16.88 -7.92 -11.45
CA LEU A 257 -17.97 -7.05 -11.91
C LEU A 257 -17.41 -5.71 -12.39
N GLY A 258 -16.49 -5.13 -11.63
CA GLY A 258 -15.82 -3.88 -12.01
C GLY A 258 -15.10 -3.97 -13.36
N VAL A 259 -14.35 -5.07 -13.61
CA VAL A 259 -13.71 -5.34 -14.91
C VAL A 259 -14.72 -5.43 -16.05
N LEU A 260 -15.78 -6.22 -15.86
CA LEU A 260 -16.82 -6.40 -16.88
C LEU A 260 -17.52 -5.07 -17.22
N LEU A 261 -17.88 -4.29 -16.21
CA LEU A 261 -18.49 -2.97 -16.39
C LEU A 261 -17.52 -1.99 -17.06
N ALA A 262 -16.24 -2.01 -16.69
CA ALA A 262 -15.23 -1.19 -17.33
C ALA A 262 -15.15 -1.48 -18.83
N MET A 263 -15.02 -2.76 -19.20
CA MET A 263 -14.96 -3.17 -20.61
C MET A 263 -16.25 -2.86 -21.38
N LEU A 264 -17.41 -3.11 -20.77
CA LEU A 264 -18.72 -2.84 -21.40
C LEU A 264 -18.90 -1.36 -21.66
N LEU A 265 -18.72 -0.51 -20.65
CA LEU A 265 -19.00 0.93 -20.75
C LEU A 265 -17.95 1.70 -21.56
N THR A 266 -16.74 1.15 -21.72
CA THR A 266 -15.69 1.73 -22.58
C THR A 266 -15.65 1.15 -23.99
N GLY A 267 -16.59 0.24 -24.32
CA GLY A 267 -16.67 -0.39 -25.64
C GLY A 267 -15.63 -1.49 -25.89
N LYS A 268 -14.80 -1.84 -24.91
CA LYS A 268 -13.78 -2.90 -25.06
C LYS A 268 -14.40 -4.31 -25.16
N LEU A 269 -15.64 -4.50 -24.66
CA LEU A 269 -16.36 -5.77 -24.74
C LEU A 269 -17.25 -5.86 -26.00
N THR A 270 -17.69 -4.72 -26.55
CA THR A 270 -18.67 -4.65 -27.64
C THR A 270 -18.03 -4.39 -29.01
N SER A 271 -16.73 -4.21 -29.09
CA SER A 271 -16.00 -4.00 -30.36
C SER A 271 -15.93 -5.32 -31.16
N ASN A 272 -14.78 -5.86 -31.37
CA ASN A 272 -14.60 -7.16 -32.02
C ASN A 272 -14.23 -8.20 -30.93
N PHE A 273 -14.81 -9.40 -30.99
CA PHE A 273 -14.50 -10.48 -30.02
C PHE A 273 -13.00 -10.75 -29.88
N LYS A 274 -12.27 -10.72 -31.00
CA LYS A 274 -10.81 -10.91 -31.02
C LYS A 274 -10.10 -9.80 -30.25
N ASP A 275 -10.53 -8.55 -30.40
CA ASP A 275 -9.94 -7.40 -29.71
C ASP A 275 -10.27 -7.40 -28.22
N SER A 276 -11.48 -7.84 -27.85
CA SER A 276 -11.90 -8.02 -26.45
C SER A 276 -11.05 -9.08 -25.75
N ILE A 277 -10.81 -10.23 -26.40
CA ILE A 277 -9.92 -11.30 -25.86
C ILE A 277 -8.48 -10.81 -25.76
N LYS A 278 -8.00 -10.07 -26.77
CA LYS A 278 -6.65 -9.49 -26.72
C LYS A 278 -6.51 -8.52 -25.55
N PHE A 279 -7.46 -7.60 -25.37
CA PHE A 279 -7.46 -6.66 -24.24
C PHE A 279 -7.43 -7.38 -22.89
N LEU A 280 -8.25 -8.42 -22.71
CA LEU A 280 -8.25 -9.23 -21.48
C LEU A 280 -6.88 -9.88 -21.25
N ASN A 281 -6.31 -10.53 -22.27
CA ASN A 281 -5.02 -11.20 -22.15
C ASN A 281 -3.90 -10.22 -21.84
N ASP A 282 -3.83 -9.09 -22.55
CA ASP A 282 -2.79 -8.09 -22.36
C ASP A 282 -2.85 -7.49 -20.95
N THR A 283 -4.04 -7.13 -20.46
CA THR A 283 -4.22 -6.57 -19.12
C THR A 283 -3.90 -7.58 -18.02
N ILE A 284 -4.28 -8.86 -18.17
CA ILE A 284 -3.93 -9.93 -17.22
C ILE A 284 -2.41 -10.15 -17.19
N GLN A 285 -1.78 -10.31 -18.36
CA GLN A 285 -0.33 -10.56 -18.43
C GLN A 285 0.47 -9.40 -17.83
N THR A 286 0.12 -8.18 -18.19
CA THR A 286 0.77 -6.97 -17.65
C THR A 286 0.59 -6.90 -16.13
N SER A 287 -0.60 -7.15 -15.62
CA SER A 287 -0.88 -7.08 -14.18
C SER A 287 -0.11 -8.13 -13.40
N ILE A 288 -0.04 -9.38 -13.90
CA ILE A 288 0.71 -10.47 -13.25
C ILE A 288 2.21 -10.17 -13.29
N SER A 289 2.74 -9.70 -14.41
CA SER A 289 4.15 -9.31 -14.54
C SER A 289 4.53 -8.24 -13.51
N ASN A 290 3.67 -7.24 -13.31
CA ASN A 290 3.89 -6.15 -12.35
C ASN A 290 3.93 -6.60 -10.88
N ILE A 291 3.26 -7.71 -10.54
CA ILE A 291 3.17 -8.22 -9.16
C ILE A 291 3.96 -9.50 -8.92
N ALA A 292 4.62 -10.06 -9.93
CA ALA A 292 5.33 -11.34 -9.80
C ALA A 292 6.37 -11.32 -8.66
N GLY A 293 7.18 -10.26 -8.57
CA GLY A 293 8.16 -10.07 -7.51
C GLY A 293 7.51 -9.96 -6.12
N LEU A 294 6.34 -9.31 -6.02
CA LEU A 294 5.57 -9.21 -4.78
C LEU A 294 5.07 -10.59 -4.34
N ILE A 295 4.52 -11.39 -5.25
CA ILE A 295 4.03 -12.75 -4.94
C ILE A 295 5.17 -13.60 -4.39
N MET A 296 6.34 -13.58 -5.03
CA MET A 296 7.51 -14.35 -4.58
C MET A 296 8.03 -13.87 -3.23
N PHE A 297 8.06 -12.56 -2.99
CA PHE A 297 8.40 -11.99 -1.69
C PHE A 297 7.44 -12.46 -0.59
N LEU A 298 6.13 -12.38 -0.82
CA LEU A 298 5.11 -12.78 0.15
C LEU A 298 5.13 -14.30 0.39
N MET A 299 5.47 -15.09 -0.62
CA MET A 299 5.67 -16.54 -0.44
C MET A 299 6.86 -16.82 0.48
N ALA A 300 8.01 -16.19 0.26
CA ALA A 300 9.18 -16.31 1.13
C ALA A 300 8.86 -15.87 2.58
N LEU A 301 8.05 -14.82 2.72
CA LEU A 301 7.57 -14.35 4.01
C LEU A 301 6.70 -15.40 4.71
N THR A 302 5.78 -16.08 4.01
CA THR A 302 4.93 -17.10 4.67
C THR A 302 5.76 -18.24 5.22
N PHE A 303 6.86 -18.62 4.57
CA PHE A 303 7.80 -19.60 5.10
C PHE A 303 8.46 -19.11 6.40
N PHE A 304 8.94 -17.87 6.40
CA PHE A 304 9.47 -17.30 7.64
C PHE A 304 8.42 -17.23 8.75
N THR A 305 7.18 -16.85 8.41
CA THR A 305 6.05 -16.82 9.37
C THR A 305 5.78 -18.21 9.96
N GLY A 306 5.87 -19.27 9.16
CA GLY A 306 5.77 -20.66 9.62
C GLY A 306 6.85 -20.98 10.66
N ALA A 307 8.12 -20.67 10.35
CA ALA A 307 9.23 -20.89 11.27
C ALA A 307 9.11 -20.03 12.55
N ALA A 308 8.67 -18.76 12.41
CA ALA A 308 8.44 -17.85 13.52
C ALA A 308 7.34 -18.35 14.46
N SER A 309 6.23 -18.82 13.92
CA SER A 309 5.09 -19.35 14.68
C SER A 309 5.50 -20.59 15.52
N LEU A 310 6.31 -21.49 14.97
CA LEU A 310 6.82 -22.66 15.70
C LEU A 310 7.81 -22.29 16.82
N ASN A 311 8.45 -21.13 16.74
CA ASN A 311 9.34 -20.60 17.77
C ASN A 311 8.65 -19.60 18.71
N ALA A 312 7.42 -19.19 18.45
CA ALA A 312 6.72 -18.10 19.14
C ALA A 312 6.65 -18.28 20.66
N ALA A 313 6.43 -19.51 21.15
CA ALA A 313 6.40 -19.80 22.58
C ALA A 313 7.70 -19.42 23.33
N ARG A 314 8.83 -19.37 22.63
CA ARG A 314 10.13 -18.98 23.21
C ARG A 314 10.24 -17.47 23.39
N PHE A 315 9.54 -16.70 22.57
CA PHE A 315 9.55 -15.22 22.61
C PHE A 315 8.46 -14.66 23.51
N LYS A 316 7.39 -15.41 23.74
CA LYS A 316 6.24 -14.94 24.50
C LYS A 316 6.62 -14.29 25.84
N PRO A 317 7.47 -14.88 26.72
CA PRO A 317 7.86 -14.25 27.98
C PRO A 317 8.62 -12.93 27.78
N ILE A 318 9.41 -12.81 26.70
CA ILE A 318 10.18 -11.60 26.39
C ILE A 318 9.24 -10.47 25.98
N PHE A 319 8.28 -10.77 25.09
CA PHE A 319 7.32 -9.77 24.62
C PHE A 319 6.29 -9.41 25.70
N GLU A 320 5.87 -10.35 26.54
CA GLU A 320 5.02 -10.06 27.70
C GLU A 320 5.69 -9.08 28.68
N ALA A 321 7.00 -9.17 28.84
CA ALA A 321 7.76 -8.25 29.70
C ALA A 321 8.04 -6.90 29.02
N LEU A 322 8.14 -6.86 27.69
CA LEU A 322 8.59 -5.68 26.95
C LEU A 322 7.43 -4.83 26.42
N LEU A 323 6.35 -5.48 25.96
CA LEU A 323 5.23 -4.79 25.33
C LEU A 323 4.21 -4.32 26.37
N PRO A 324 3.68 -3.10 26.21
CA PRO A 324 2.58 -2.65 27.05
C PRO A 324 1.36 -3.58 26.91
N HIS A 325 0.81 -4.04 28.02
CA HIS A 325 -0.46 -4.78 28.04
C HIS A 325 -1.67 -3.88 27.72
N ASN A 326 -1.53 -2.59 27.98
CA ASN A 326 -2.54 -1.59 27.66
C ASN A 326 -2.47 -1.24 26.17
N THR A 327 -3.53 -1.54 25.43
CA THR A 327 -3.63 -1.33 23.98
C THR A 327 -3.52 0.15 23.59
N LEU A 328 -4.00 1.09 24.41
CA LEU A 328 -3.83 2.53 24.17
C LEU A 328 -2.35 2.92 24.20
N ILE A 329 -1.61 2.44 25.21
CA ILE A 329 -0.19 2.74 25.33
C ILE A 329 0.58 2.12 24.15
N LEU A 330 0.21 0.90 23.73
CA LEU A 330 0.82 0.25 22.57
C LEU A 330 0.55 1.03 21.27
N CYS A 331 -0.69 1.45 21.00
CA CYS A 331 -1.03 2.27 19.84
C CYS A 331 -0.27 3.59 19.85
N LEU A 332 -0.21 4.30 20.97
CA LEU A 332 0.56 5.54 21.10
C LEU A 332 2.05 5.31 20.87
N ALA A 333 2.63 4.26 21.45
CA ALA A 333 4.04 3.92 21.25
C ALA A 333 4.36 3.64 19.79
N ILE A 334 3.54 2.83 19.10
CA ILE A 334 3.70 2.52 17.68
C ILE A 334 3.51 3.80 16.84
N GLY A 335 2.50 4.63 17.13
CA GLY A 335 2.29 5.90 16.43
C GLY A 335 3.47 6.87 16.58
N ILE A 336 4.04 7.00 17.79
CA ILE A 336 5.21 7.83 18.04
C ILE A 336 6.45 7.27 17.34
N LEU A 337 6.63 5.96 17.34
CA LEU A 337 7.75 5.26 16.71
C LEU A 337 7.55 5.02 15.21
N ALA A 338 6.45 5.50 14.62
CA ALA A 338 6.12 5.29 13.21
C ALA A 338 7.25 5.66 12.22
N PRO A 339 8.10 6.68 12.45
CA PRO A 339 9.26 6.92 11.58
C PRO A 339 10.22 5.74 11.42
N LEU A 340 10.21 4.76 12.34
CA LEU A 340 10.97 3.51 12.19
C LEU A 340 10.43 2.60 11.06
N ALA A 341 9.30 2.93 10.46
CA ALA A 341 8.83 2.25 9.26
C ALA A 341 9.58 2.71 7.99
N LEU A 342 10.17 3.92 8.00
CA LEU A 342 10.90 4.45 6.86
C LEU A 342 12.13 3.58 6.53
N PHE A 343 12.58 3.66 5.27
CA PHE A 343 13.74 2.92 4.75
C PHE A 343 13.62 1.40 4.92
N ARG A 344 12.41 0.86 4.73
CA ARG A 344 12.10 -0.56 4.94
C ARG A 344 12.38 -1.04 6.37
N GLY A 345 12.22 -0.16 7.34
CA GLY A 345 12.57 -0.37 8.74
C GLY A 345 11.69 -1.38 9.49
N PRO A 346 11.91 -1.54 10.81
CA PRO A 346 11.32 -2.62 11.62
C PRO A 346 9.81 -2.50 11.86
N LEU A 347 9.18 -1.39 11.50
CA LEU A 347 7.72 -1.22 11.55
C LEU A 347 7.06 -1.22 10.16
N HIS A 348 7.82 -1.44 9.09
CA HIS A 348 7.30 -1.53 7.72
C HIS A 348 7.09 -2.99 7.32
N VAL A 349 5.84 -3.45 7.19
CA VAL A 349 5.56 -4.88 6.90
C VAL A 349 6.01 -5.34 5.52
N TRP A 350 6.24 -4.45 4.55
CA TRP A 350 6.93 -4.75 3.28
C TRP A 350 8.42 -4.42 3.34
N GLY A 351 8.98 -4.45 4.54
CA GLY A 351 10.38 -4.28 4.88
C GLY A 351 10.76 -5.21 6.04
N ALA A 352 11.67 -4.77 6.90
CA ALA A 352 12.08 -5.53 8.07
C ALA A 352 10.93 -5.76 9.08
N GLY A 353 9.91 -4.89 9.08
CA GLY A 353 8.72 -5.04 9.91
C GLY A 353 7.87 -6.28 9.60
N ALA A 354 8.07 -6.92 8.45
CA ALA A 354 7.47 -8.22 8.17
C ALA A 354 7.86 -9.27 9.23
N ALA A 355 9.14 -9.30 9.60
CA ALA A 355 9.61 -10.20 10.64
C ALA A 355 9.04 -9.83 12.01
N THR A 356 8.93 -8.52 12.32
CA THR A 356 8.27 -8.04 13.54
C THR A 356 6.81 -8.51 13.61
N ALA A 357 6.05 -8.30 12.54
CA ALA A 357 4.65 -8.72 12.45
C ALA A 357 4.49 -10.24 12.60
N ALA A 358 5.34 -11.02 11.91
CA ALA A 358 5.29 -12.48 11.98
C ALA A 358 5.58 -13.02 13.40
N VAL A 359 6.58 -12.46 14.07
CA VAL A 359 6.93 -12.87 15.44
C VAL A 359 5.81 -12.47 16.40
N LEU A 360 5.31 -11.24 16.34
CA LEU A 360 4.23 -10.76 17.22
C LEU A 360 2.93 -11.55 17.02
N SER A 361 2.54 -11.80 15.78
CA SER A 361 1.36 -12.63 15.45
C SER A 361 1.50 -14.04 16.05
N GLY A 362 2.69 -14.64 15.92
CA GLY A 362 2.98 -15.98 16.45
C GLY A 362 2.88 -16.08 17.97
N THR A 363 3.08 -14.99 18.73
CA THR A 363 2.95 -15.02 20.20
C THR A 363 1.52 -15.15 20.69
N GLY A 364 0.53 -14.72 19.89
CA GLY A 364 -0.89 -14.70 20.26
C GLY A 364 -1.22 -13.75 21.42
N LEU A 365 -0.36 -12.77 21.72
CA LEU A 365 -0.60 -11.78 22.79
C LEU A 365 -1.76 -10.84 22.46
N PHE A 366 -1.95 -10.53 21.19
CA PHE A 366 -3.04 -9.69 20.69
C PHE A 366 -3.78 -10.39 19.58
N SER A 367 -5.05 -10.01 19.35
CA SER A 367 -5.84 -10.57 18.26
C SER A 367 -5.37 -10.08 16.89
N ASP A 368 -5.54 -10.89 15.83
CA ASP A 368 -5.24 -10.48 14.47
C ASP A 368 -6.08 -9.27 14.04
N ALA A 369 -7.30 -9.14 14.56
CA ALA A 369 -8.20 -8.02 14.28
C ALA A 369 -7.64 -6.68 14.80
N PHE A 370 -6.89 -6.69 15.91
CA PHE A 370 -6.19 -5.53 16.45
C PHE A 370 -4.82 -5.33 15.78
N MET A 371 -4.05 -6.41 15.62
CA MET A 371 -2.68 -6.34 15.11
C MET A 371 -2.60 -5.92 13.64
N LEU A 372 -3.58 -6.33 12.81
CA LEU A 372 -3.60 -5.96 11.41
C LEU A 372 -3.67 -4.43 11.24
N PRO A 373 -4.69 -3.71 11.76
CA PRO A 373 -4.75 -2.26 11.60
C PRO A 373 -3.60 -1.53 12.29
N LEU A 374 -3.10 -2.01 13.44
CA LEU A 374 -1.94 -1.47 14.14
C LEU A 374 -0.69 -1.45 13.23
N MET A 375 -0.30 -2.58 12.69
CA MET A 375 0.89 -2.69 11.83
C MET A 375 0.67 -2.09 10.44
N TYR A 376 -0.58 -2.08 9.97
CA TYR A 376 -0.92 -1.50 8.68
C TYR A 376 -0.84 0.02 8.70
N THR A 377 -1.37 0.65 9.72
CA THR A 377 -1.38 2.12 9.86
C THR A 377 0.04 2.68 9.83
N VAL A 378 0.95 2.12 10.62
CA VAL A 378 2.35 2.55 10.63
C VAL A 378 3.06 2.24 9.31
N THR A 379 2.72 1.14 8.63
CA THR A 379 3.25 0.80 7.31
C THR A 379 2.81 1.80 6.26
N LEU A 380 1.58 2.32 6.30
CA LEU A 380 1.08 3.29 5.34
C LEU A 380 1.78 4.65 5.42
N MET A 381 2.40 4.98 6.56
CA MET A 381 3.34 6.12 6.62
C MET A 381 4.49 5.91 5.64
N ALA A 382 5.13 4.75 5.66
CA ALA A 382 6.22 4.43 4.74
C ALA A 382 5.73 4.34 3.29
N VAL A 383 4.61 3.68 3.04
CA VAL A 383 3.99 3.60 1.70
C VAL A 383 3.83 4.97 1.05
N SER A 384 3.40 5.97 1.84
CA SER A 384 3.14 7.33 1.38
C SER A 384 4.39 8.22 1.31
N THR A 385 5.44 7.93 2.08
CA THR A 385 6.53 8.90 2.26
C THR A 385 7.94 8.33 2.15
N ASP A 386 8.10 7.00 2.10
CA ASP A 386 9.43 6.38 2.02
C ASP A 386 10.03 6.53 0.61
N ILE A 387 11.22 7.06 0.54
CA ILE A 387 11.99 7.22 -0.71
C ILE A 387 12.50 5.89 -1.28
N THR A 388 12.32 4.78 -0.59
CA THR A 388 12.61 3.42 -1.08
C THR A 388 11.37 2.73 -1.65
N GLN A 389 10.20 3.34 -1.52
CA GLN A 389 8.96 2.84 -2.12
C GLN A 389 9.00 3.04 -3.64
N SER A 390 8.74 1.99 -4.42
CA SER A 390 8.99 1.97 -5.86
C SER A 390 8.35 3.15 -6.62
N TRP A 391 7.12 3.49 -6.32
CA TRP A 391 6.46 4.63 -6.98
C TRP A 391 6.94 6.00 -6.50
N ASN A 392 7.43 6.12 -5.26
CA ASN A 392 8.06 7.35 -4.79
C ASN A 392 9.44 7.53 -5.45
N VAL A 393 10.20 6.44 -5.62
CA VAL A 393 11.46 6.45 -6.41
C VAL A 393 11.19 6.99 -7.82
N TRP A 394 10.21 6.41 -8.51
CA TRP A 394 9.80 6.90 -9.83
C TRP A 394 9.39 8.38 -9.79
N GLY A 395 8.57 8.78 -8.83
CA GLY A 395 8.10 10.16 -8.71
C GLY A 395 9.23 11.16 -8.48
N LEU A 396 10.21 10.81 -7.62
CA LEU A 396 11.41 11.62 -7.38
C LEU A 396 12.22 11.81 -8.66
N GLU A 397 12.41 10.74 -9.43
CA GLU A 397 13.13 10.79 -10.69
C GLU A 397 12.36 11.56 -11.75
N TYR A 398 11.06 11.29 -11.93
CA TYR A 398 10.20 11.96 -12.91
C TYR A 398 10.10 13.47 -12.65
N MET A 399 9.86 13.86 -11.39
CA MET A 399 9.72 15.26 -11.00
C MET A 399 11.05 15.98 -10.77
N LYS A 400 12.20 15.26 -10.85
CA LYS A 400 13.54 15.80 -10.52
C LYS A 400 13.54 16.48 -9.15
N VAL A 401 13.02 15.78 -8.14
CA VAL A 401 12.89 16.28 -6.76
C VAL A 401 13.93 15.62 -5.87
N ASP A 402 14.59 16.41 -5.04
CA ASP A 402 15.50 15.90 -4.02
C ASP A 402 14.74 15.15 -2.91
N SER A 403 15.30 14.03 -2.47
CA SER A 403 14.70 13.17 -1.45
C SER A 403 14.41 13.91 -0.14
N LYS A 404 15.30 14.83 0.28
CA LYS A 404 15.10 15.60 1.53
C LYS A 404 13.94 16.57 1.39
N ALA A 405 13.76 17.18 0.21
CA ALA A 405 12.65 18.09 -0.06
C ALA A 405 11.29 17.36 -0.01
N PHE A 406 11.24 16.14 -0.56
CA PHE A 406 10.07 15.27 -0.50
C PHE A 406 9.74 14.85 0.94
N LEU A 407 10.73 14.33 1.69
CA LEU A 407 10.55 13.91 3.07
C LEU A 407 10.10 15.04 4.00
N LYS A 408 10.55 16.27 3.74
CA LYS A 408 10.21 17.46 4.53
C LYS A 408 8.70 17.72 4.64
N TYR A 409 7.94 17.44 3.58
CA TYR A 409 6.47 17.58 3.58
C TYR A 409 5.78 16.28 3.97
N GLY A 410 6.23 15.16 3.42
CA GLY A 410 5.57 13.89 3.59
C GLY A 410 5.65 13.36 5.02
N VAL A 411 6.86 13.31 5.59
CA VAL A 411 7.10 12.66 6.90
C VAL A 411 6.32 13.33 8.04
N PRO A 412 6.38 14.66 8.26
CA PRO A 412 5.62 15.28 9.35
C PRO A 412 4.11 15.11 9.19
N ALA A 413 3.59 15.21 7.95
CA ALA A 413 2.18 15.04 7.66
C ALA A 413 1.72 13.61 7.97
N MET A 414 2.44 12.59 7.48
CA MET A 414 2.06 11.21 7.72
C MET A 414 2.31 10.75 9.16
N TRP A 415 3.31 11.30 9.81
CA TRP A 415 3.52 10.99 11.24
C TRP A 415 2.33 11.43 12.08
N LEU A 416 1.82 12.65 11.84
CA LEU A 416 0.58 13.13 12.46
C LEU A 416 -0.61 12.22 12.13
N VAL A 417 -0.81 11.88 10.85
CA VAL A 417 -1.86 10.95 10.40
C VAL A 417 -1.74 9.63 11.14
N THR A 418 -0.53 9.07 11.23
CA THR A 418 -0.31 7.77 11.86
C THR A 418 -0.66 7.80 13.34
N ILE A 419 -0.24 8.83 14.08
CA ILE A 419 -0.60 8.96 15.50
C ILE A 419 -2.12 9.03 15.68
N ILE A 420 -2.82 9.82 14.86
CA ILE A 420 -4.29 9.93 14.95
C ILE A 420 -4.94 8.59 14.58
N ASN A 421 -4.47 7.94 13.52
CA ASN A 421 -5.04 6.67 13.08
C ASN A 421 -4.73 5.51 14.05
N GLU A 422 -3.61 5.55 14.78
CA GLU A 422 -3.37 4.60 15.88
C GLU A 422 -4.34 4.80 17.05
N LEU A 423 -4.77 6.03 17.32
CA LEU A 423 -5.86 6.27 18.27
C LEU A 423 -7.22 5.73 17.76
N LEU A 424 -7.45 5.78 16.44
CA LEU A 424 -8.61 5.11 15.84
C LEU A 424 -8.49 3.58 15.96
N VAL A 425 -7.30 3.00 15.76
CA VAL A 425 -7.06 1.57 15.99
C VAL A 425 -7.44 1.20 17.43
N TYR A 426 -6.99 1.96 18.41
CA TYR A 426 -7.41 1.75 19.80
C TYR A 426 -8.93 1.84 19.97
N HIS A 427 -9.57 2.86 19.39
CA HIS A 427 -11.01 3.07 19.51
C HIS A 427 -11.86 1.92 18.95
N PHE A 428 -11.44 1.36 17.82
CA PHE A 428 -12.22 0.33 17.10
C PHE A 428 -11.86 -1.10 17.50
N PHE A 429 -10.64 -1.35 17.98
CA PHE A 429 -10.09 -2.71 18.17
C PHE A 429 -9.37 -2.91 19.50
N GLY A 430 -9.08 -1.85 20.27
CA GLY A 430 -8.27 -1.83 21.50
C GLY A 430 -8.92 -2.36 22.77
#